data_656cf1f60af59c35807d34f79ddd9e79
#
_entry.id   656cf1f60af59c35807d34f79ddd9e79
#
_cell.length_a   1.000
_cell.length_b   1.000
_cell.length_c   1.000
_cell.angle_alpha   90.00
_cell.angle_beta   90.00
_cell.angle_gamma   90.00
#
_symmetry.space_group_name_H-M   'P 1'
#
loop_
_entity.id
_entity.type
_entity.pdbx_description
1 polymer ?
#
loop_
_entity_poly.entity_id
_entity_poly.type
_entity_poly.pdbx_seq_one_letter_code
_entity_poly.pdbx_strand_id
1 'polypeptide(L)'
;LLNMEKLIHQRLVDQEEAVKAVSRSLREYRSGLSRKGGPIATFLFVGPTGVGKTELSKILANIQFGSKDSMIRFDMSEYQDKQSIFRFIGSPDGNVSGALTDAVLQKPYSVILLDEFEKAHPDILNLFLQVFDDGRLTDNMGRVADFQNTIIIATSNAHSDFIKESLEAGKNMPE
;
A
#
# COMPACT_ATOMS: atom_id res chain seq x y z
N LEU A 1 15.15 15.40 1.77
CA LEU A 1 15.21 13.98 1.40
C LEU A 1 16.37 13.25 2.05
N LEU A 2 17.55 13.88 2.13
CA LEU A 2 18.66 13.31 2.89
C LEU A 2 18.33 13.25 4.39
N ASN A 3 17.59 14.23 4.89
CA ASN A 3 17.12 14.22 6.27
C ASN A 3 16.09 13.12 6.52
N MET A 4 15.26 12.81 5.54
CA MET A 4 14.29 11.71 5.63
C MET A 4 15.02 10.38 5.84
N GLU A 5 16.04 10.10 5.03
CA GLU A 5 16.81 8.88 5.15
C GLU A 5 17.43 8.73 6.52
N LYS A 6 18.03 9.80 7.05
CA LYS A 6 18.60 9.80 8.40
C LYS A 6 17.56 9.56 9.48
N LEU A 7 16.41 10.23 9.40
CA LEU A 7 15.34 10.07 10.38
C LEU A 7 14.80 8.64 10.42
N ILE A 8 14.64 8.03 9.26
CA ILE A 8 14.17 6.65 9.18
C ILE A 8 15.23 5.70 9.74
N HIS A 9 16.51 5.91 9.42
CA HIS A 9 17.62 5.11 9.95
C HIS A 9 17.71 5.15 11.46
N GLN A 10 17.49 6.30 12.07
CA GLN A 10 17.53 6.44 13.52
C GLN A 10 16.52 5.56 14.23
N ARG A 11 15.42 5.23 13.55
CA ARG A 11 14.34 4.42 14.13
C ARG A 11 14.35 2.96 13.67
N LEU A 12 14.93 2.66 12.49
CA LEU A 12 14.88 1.34 11.86
C LEU A 12 16.26 0.92 11.36
N VAL A 13 17.16 0.69 12.29
CA VAL A 13 18.57 0.37 11.96
C VAL A 13 18.70 -0.85 11.05
N ASP A 14 17.78 -1.82 11.16
CA ASP A 14 17.85 -3.09 10.42
C ASP A 14 17.16 -3.04 9.06
N GLN A 15 16.69 -1.87 8.62
CA GLN A 15 15.90 -1.72 7.39
C GLN A 15 16.56 -0.76 6.38
N GLU A 16 17.87 -0.79 6.29
CA GLU A 16 18.62 0.16 5.45
C GLU A 16 18.18 0.16 3.99
N GLU A 17 18.03 -1.02 3.39
CA GLU A 17 17.63 -1.11 2.00
C GLU A 17 16.21 -0.58 1.78
N ALA A 18 15.30 -0.85 2.72
CA ALA A 18 13.95 -0.34 2.66
C ALA A 18 13.94 1.18 2.73
N VAL A 19 14.69 1.76 3.65
CA VAL A 19 14.82 3.22 3.80
C VAL A 19 15.35 3.85 2.52
N LYS A 20 16.40 3.26 1.93
CA LYS A 20 16.98 3.78 0.69
C LYS A 20 16.00 3.71 -0.48
N ALA A 21 15.26 2.58 -0.60
CA ALA A 21 14.28 2.41 -1.66
C ALA A 21 13.15 3.43 -1.54
N VAL A 22 12.64 3.66 -0.32
CA VAL A 22 11.59 4.64 -0.06
C VAL A 22 12.09 6.05 -0.41
N SER A 23 13.26 6.41 0.08
CA SER A 23 13.84 7.74 -0.16
C SER A 23 14.05 7.99 -1.66
N ARG A 24 14.53 6.98 -2.39
CA ARG A 24 14.73 7.08 -3.83
C ARG A 24 13.42 7.30 -4.57
N SER A 25 12.40 6.52 -4.25
CA SER A 25 11.10 6.63 -4.91
C SER A 25 10.46 7.99 -4.69
N LEU A 26 10.59 8.53 -3.47
CA LEU A 26 10.04 9.86 -3.18
C LEU A 26 10.82 10.96 -3.89
N ARG A 27 12.14 10.82 -4.03
CA ARG A 27 12.93 11.76 -4.83
C ARG A 27 12.51 11.75 -6.30
N GLU A 28 12.32 10.55 -6.86
CA GLU A 28 11.85 10.38 -8.24
C GLU A 28 10.48 11.02 -8.45
N TYR A 29 9.57 10.79 -7.52
CA TYR A 29 8.24 11.39 -7.57
C TYR A 29 8.31 12.93 -7.57
N ARG A 30 9.09 13.51 -6.66
CA ARG A 30 9.21 14.96 -6.54
C ARG A 30 9.91 15.62 -7.73
N SER A 31 10.79 14.88 -8.40
CA SER A 31 11.48 15.40 -9.60
C SER A 31 10.67 15.21 -10.89
N GLY A 32 9.50 14.58 -10.80
CA GLY A 32 8.66 14.32 -11.97
C GLY A 32 9.11 13.14 -12.80
N LEU A 33 10.08 12.34 -12.33
CA LEU A 33 10.61 11.19 -13.05
C LEU A 33 9.84 9.90 -12.75
N SER A 34 8.90 9.92 -11.81
CA SER A 34 8.12 8.73 -11.47
C SER A 34 7.08 8.45 -12.54
N ARG A 35 6.65 7.18 -12.59
CA ARG A 35 5.60 6.72 -13.48
C ARG A 35 4.29 7.46 -13.17
N LYS A 36 3.60 7.90 -14.21
CA LYS A 36 2.28 8.52 -14.08
C LYS A 36 1.19 7.45 -14.01
N GLY A 37 0.14 7.71 -13.23
CA GLY A 37 -1.06 6.89 -13.17
C GLY A 37 -1.19 6.03 -11.93
N GLY A 38 -0.09 5.57 -11.35
CA GLY A 38 -0.11 4.78 -10.14
C GLY A 38 -0.01 5.61 -8.86
N PRO A 39 0.04 4.97 -7.69
CA PRO A 39 0.33 5.64 -6.43
C PRO A 39 1.67 6.38 -6.48
N ILE A 40 1.90 7.28 -5.52
CA ILE A 40 3.19 7.98 -5.39
C ILE A 40 4.33 6.96 -5.33
N ALA A 41 4.18 5.93 -4.50
CA ALA A 41 5.13 4.85 -4.37
C ALA A 41 4.42 3.61 -3.83
N THR A 42 4.94 2.42 -4.15
CA THR A 42 4.44 1.15 -3.66
C THR A 42 5.62 0.31 -3.23
N PHE A 43 5.57 -0.21 -2.00
CA PHE A 43 6.64 -1.01 -1.43
C PHE A 43 6.10 -2.33 -0.90
N LEU A 44 6.87 -3.40 -1.09
CA LEU A 44 6.60 -4.68 -0.44
C LEU A 44 7.80 -5.02 0.44
N PHE A 45 7.58 -5.08 1.75
CA PHE A 45 8.60 -5.47 2.70
C PHE A 45 8.36 -6.90 3.15
N VAL A 46 9.35 -7.76 2.91
CA VAL A 46 9.29 -9.17 3.25
C VAL A 46 10.21 -9.44 4.44
N GLY A 47 9.71 -10.20 5.40
CA GLY A 47 10.46 -10.53 6.60
C GLY A 47 9.56 -10.56 7.84
N PRO A 48 10.14 -10.80 9.02
CA PRO A 48 9.37 -10.86 10.26
C PRO A 48 8.53 -9.59 10.42
N THR A 49 7.23 -9.76 10.72
CA THR A 49 6.39 -8.62 11.03
C THR A 49 6.90 -7.98 12.29
N GLY A 50 6.97 -6.66 12.28
CA GLY A 50 7.48 -5.96 13.43
C GLY A 50 7.00 -4.54 13.52
N VAL A 51 7.21 -3.99 14.69
CA VAL A 51 6.89 -2.61 15.04
C VAL A 51 7.58 -1.63 14.08
N GLY A 52 8.74 -2.01 13.53
CA GLY A 52 9.50 -1.16 12.63
C GLY A 52 8.78 -0.76 11.36
N LYS A 53 7.97 -1.64 10.80
CA LYS A 53 7.23 -1.35 9.56
C LYS A 53 6.09 -0.36 9.81
N THR A 54 5.41 -0.48 10.95
CA THR A 54 4.40 0.47 11.38
C THR A 54 5.02 1.85 11.64
N GLU A 55 6.17 1.87 12.32
CA GLU A 55 6.90 3.12 12.58
C GLU A 55 7.34 3.79 11.28
N LEU A 56 7.85 3.02 10.32
CA LEU A 56 8.20 3.55 9.01
C LEU A 56 7.00 4.23 8.36
N SER A 57 5.84 3.58 8.39
CA SER A 57 4.63 4.13 7.80
C SER A 57 4.21 5.45 8.47
N LYS A 58 4.32 5.54 9.79
CA LYS A 58 4.02 6.77 10.53
C LYS A 58 4.99 7.90 10.19
N ILE A 59 6.28 7.57 10.08
CA ILE A 59 7.31 8.55 9.72
C ILE A 59 7.04 9.08 8.32
N LEU A 60 6.75 8.21 7.37
CA LEU A 60 6.43 8.61 6.00
C LEU A 60 5.17 9.47 5.94
N ALA A 61 4.14 9.12 6.69
CA ALA A 61 2.92 9.91 6.76
C ALA A 61 3.19 11.32 7.28
N ASN A 62 4.02 11.43 8.30
CA ASN A 62 4.38 12.73 8.87
C ASN A 62 5.20 13.57 7.89
N ILE A 63 6.19 12.97 7.24
CA ILE A 63 7.08 13.68 6.33
C ILE A 63 6.38 14.08 5.05
N GLN A 64 5.63 13.15 4.44
CA GLN A 64 5.03 13.38 3.14
C GLN A 64 3.71 14.16 3.22
N PHE A 65 2.92 13.92 4.26
CA PHE A 65 1.55 14.45 4.38
C PHE A 65 1.35 15.37 5.59
N GLY A 66 2.40 15.60 6.36
CA GLY A 66 2.36 16.56 7.48
C GLY A 66 1.76 16.04 8.77
N SER A 67 1.33 14.78 8.84
CA SER A 67 0.77 14.20 10.06
C SER A 67 0.94 12.69 10.08
N LYS A 68 1.35 12.16 11.22
CA LYS A 68 1.40 10.70 11.43
C LYS A 68 0.00 10.06 11.37
N ASP A 69 -1.05 10.85 11.48
CA ASP A 69 -2.43 10.38 11.39
C ASP A 69 -2.91 10.27 9.93
N SER A 70 -2.13 10.74 8.95
CA SER A 70 -2.39 10.53 7.53
C SER A 70 -1.97 9.11 7.12
N MET A 71 -2.51 8.13 7.82
CA MET A 71 -2.20 6.72 7.68
C MET A 71 -3.47 5.89 7.77
N ILE A 72 -3.56 4.89 6.89
CA ILE A 72 -4.63 3.90 6.88
C ILE A 72 -3.96 2.54 7.06
N ARG A 73 -4.50 1.71 7.96
CA ARG A 73 -3.94 0.39 8.21
C ARG A 73 -5.00 -0.69 8.04
N PHE A 74 -4.64 -1.75 7.30
CA PHE A 74 -5.46 -2.94 7.16
C PHE A 74 -4.65 -4.17 7.52
N ASP A 75 -5.21 -5.03 8.35
CA ASP A 75 -4.68 -6.36 8.59
C ASP A 75 -5.35 -7.31 7.59
N MET A 76 -4.58 -7.75 6.58
CA MET A 76 -5.11 -8.53 5.49
C MET A 76 -5.49 -9.96 5.91
N SER A 77 -5.08 -10.40 7.10
CA SER A 77 -5.55 -11.68 7.64
C SER A 77 -7.05 -11.68 7.94
N GLU A 78 -7.66 -10.51 8.05
CA GLU A 78 -9.11 -10.37 8.22
C GLU A 78 -9.89 -10.50 6.91
N TYR A 79 -9.19 -10.58 5.77
CA TYR A 79 -9.79 -10.59 4.42
C TYR A 79 -9.36 -11.82 3.63
N GLN A 80 -9.44 -13.00 4.26
CA GLN A 80 -8.99 -14.25 3.66
C GLN A 80 -10.07 -15.00 2.88
N ASP A 81 -11.33 -14.86 3.26
CA ASP A 81 -12.43 -15.57 2.62
C ASP A 81 -13.11 -14.70 1.54
N LYS A 82 -13.93 -15.34 0.71
CA LYS A 82 -14.59 -14.66 -0.40
C LYS A 82 -15.58 -13.60 0.08
N GLN A 83 -16.24 -13.82 1.21
CA GLN A 83 -17.20 -12.86 1.75
C GLN A 83 -16.51 -11.58 2.27
N SER A 84 -15.28 -11.70 2.71
CA SER A 84 -14.53 -10.55 3.20
C SER A 84 -14.25 -9.52 2.09
N ILE A 85 -14.30 -9.93 0.82
CA ILE A 85 -14.16 -9.01 -0.30
C ILE A 85 -15.21 -7.91 -0.23
N PHE A 86 -16.46 -8.26 0.13
CA PHE A 86 -17.53 -7.28 0.26
C PHE A 86 -17.29 -6.29 1.39
N ARG A 87 -16.70 -6.75 2.50
CA ARG A 87 -16.32 -5.84 3.59
C ARG A 87 -15.22 -4.88 3.17
N PHE A 88 -14.38 -5.30 2.23
CA PHE A 88 -13.22 -4.52 1.78
C PHE A 88 -13.57 -3.51 0.69
N ILE A 89 -14.34 -3.93 -0.31
CA ILE A 89 -14.69 -3.09 -1.47
C ILE A 89 -16.20 -2.93 -1.68
N GLY A 90 -17.00 -3.24 -0.67
CA GLY A 90 -18.45 -3.05 -0.72
C GLY A 90 -19.20 -4.20 -1.35
N SER A 91 -20.49 -4.30 -1.02
CA SER A 91 -21.39 -5.28 -1.63
C SER A 91 -22.14 -4.66 -2.80
N PRO A 92 -22.43 -5.45 -3.86
CA PRO A 92 -23.15 -4.95 -5.02
C PRO A 92 -24.57 -4.47 -4.71
N ASP A 93 -25.18 -5.00 -3.65
CA ASP A 93 -26.53 -4.60 -3.23
C ASP A 93 -26.55 -3.29 -2.39
N GLY A 94 -25.36 -2.75 -2.07
CA GLY A 94 -25.23 -1.52 -1.31
C GLY A 94 -25.40 -1.66 0.20
N ASN A 95 -25.57 -2.87 0.71
CA ASN A 95 -25.79 -3.08 2.15
C ASN A 95 -24.50 -3.01 2.98
N VAL A 96 -23.35 -3.28 2.35
CA VAL A 96 -22.05 -3.23 3.01
C VAL A 96 -21.17 -2.24 2.30
N SER A 97 -20.71 -1.21 3.01
CA SER A 97 -19.78 -0.23 2.48
C SER A 97 -18.35 -0.78 2.56
N GLY A 98 -17.56 -0.57 1.51
CA GLY A 98 -16.19 -1.07 1.45
C GLY A 98 -15.24 -0.30 2.35
N ALA A 99 -14.57 -1.00 3.25
CA ALA A 99 -13.65 -0.37 4.21
C ALA A 99 -12.48 0.34 3.51
N LEU A 100 -11.94 -0.27 2.46
CA LEU A 100 -10.85 0.35 1.70
C LEU A 100 -11.31 1.63 1.02
N THR A 101 -12.43 1.57 0.31
CA THR A 101 -12.96 2.73 -0.41
C THR A 101 -13.32 3.84 0.56
N ASP A 102 -14.00 3.50 1.67
CA ASP A 102 -14.36 4.49 2.69
C ASP A 102 -13.12 5.20 3.24
N ALA A 103 -12.08 4.43 3.55
CA ALA A 103 -10.86 4.98 4.14
C ALA A 103 -10.14 5.94 3.17
N VAL A 104 -10.01 5.54 1.91
CA VAL A 104 -9.31 6.34 0.90
C VAL A 104 -10.10 7.59 0.53
N LEU A 105 -11.43 7.50 0.49
CA LEU A 105 -12.27 8.68 0.24
C LEU A 105 -12.17 9.69 1.37
N GLN A 106 -11.99 9.22 2.62
CA GLN A 106 -11.79 10.10 3.77
C GLN A 106 -10.38 10.67 3.85
N LYS A 107 -9.37 9.87 3.47
CA LYS A 107 -7.96 10.23 3.54
C LYS A 107 -7.27 10.02 2.21
N PRO A 108 -7.55 10.85 1.20
CA PRO A 108 -6.97 10.66 -0.13
C PRO A 108 -5.45 10.90 -0.19
N TYR A 109 -4.90 11.61 0.79
CA TYR A 109 -3.46 11.87 0.92
C TYR A 109 -2.96 11.11 2.14
N SER A 110 -2.58 9.86 1.95
CA SER A 110 -2.24 8.99 3.08
C SER A 110 -1.22 7.92 2.72
N VAL A 111 -0.62 7.35 3.76
CA VAL A 111 0.15 6.11 3.66
C VAL A 111 -0.82 4.96 3.98
N ILE A 112 -0.92 3.99 3.10
CA ILE A 112 -1.75 2.82 3.28
C ILE A 112 -0.86 1.64 3.64
N LEU A 113 -1.00 1.12 4.85
CA LEU A 113 -0.24 -0.03 5.32
C LEU A 113 -1.13 -1.27 5.24
N LEU A 114 -0.67 -2.26 4.48
CA LEU A 114 -1.36 -3.54 4.28
C LEU A 114 -0.54 -4.64 4.97
N ASP A 115 -0.87 -4.92 6.24
CA ASP A 115 -0.18 -5.94 7.01
C ASP A 115 -0.60 -7.35 6.58
N GLU A 116 0.36 -8.28 6.59
CA GLU A 116 0.14 -9.68 6.24
C GLU A 116 -0.52 -9.84 4.87
N PHE A 117 0.03 -9.14 3.90
CA PHE A 117 -0.53 -9.02 2.55
C PHE A 117 -0.79 -10.38 1.89
N GLU A 118 0.09 -11.36 2.11
CA GLU A 118 -0.02 -12.69 1.52
C GLU A 118 -1.25 -13.47 1.99
N LYS A 119 -1.84 -13.07 3.11
CA LYS A 119 -3.02 -13.75 3.66
C LYS A 119 -4.33 -13.31 3.03
N ALA A 120 -4.32 -12.22 2.28
CA ALA A 120 -5.53 -11.73 1.62
C ALA A 120 -6.03 -12.75 0.59
N HIS A 121 -7.35 -12.76 0.40
CA HIS A 121 -7.95 -13.56 -0.67
C HIS A 121 -7.31 -13.20 -2.02
N PRO A 122 -7.08 -14.18 -2.92
CA PRO A 122 -6.46 -13.90 -4.22
C PRO A 122 -7.14 -12.80 -5.03
N ASP A 123 -8.45 -12.68 -4.94
CA ASP A 123 -9.18 -11.62 -5.64
C ASP A 123 -8.81 -10.23 -5.12
N ILE A 124 -8.52 -10.11 -3.83
CA ILE A 124 -8.05 -8.85 -3.23
C ILE A 124 -6.64 -8.55 -3.69
N LEU A 125 -5.76 -9.56 -3.77
CA LEU A 125 -4.42 -9.38 -4.31
C LEU A 125 -4.48 -8.85 -5.75
N ASN A 126 -5.38 -9.41 -6.56
CA ASN A 126 -5.58 -8.96 -7.95
C ASN A 126 -6.09 -7.52 -8.02
N LEU A 127 -6.95 -7.11 -7.10
CA LEU A 127 -7.42 -5.73 -7.03
C LEU A 127 -6.26 -4.76 -6.81
N PHE A 128 -5.33 -5.11 -5.95
CA PHE A 128 -4.17 -4.26 -5.70
C PHE A 128 -3.23 -4.18 -6.88
N LEU A 129 -3.11 -5.23 -7.69
CA LEU A 129 -2.34 -5.13 -8.94
C LEU A 129 -2.90 -4.04 -9.84
N GLN A 130 -4.22 -3.94 -9.93
CA GLN A 130 -4.87 -2.86 -10.68
C GLN A 130 -4.61 -1.49 -10.05
N VAL A 131 -4.69 -1.39 -8.72
CA VAL A 131 -4.40 -0.14 -8.01
C VAL A 131 -2.96 0.30 -8.25
N PHE A 132 -2.01 -0.63 -8.22
CA PHE A 132 -0.60 -0.32 -8.44
C PHE A 132 -0.34 0.18 -9.86
N ASP A 133 -1.12 -0.28 -10.82
CA ASP A 133 -0.98 0.08 -12.23
C ASP A 133 -1.74 1.37 -12.57
N ASP A 134 -3.01 1.41 -12.25
CA ASP A 134 -3.91 2.49 -12.67
C ASP A 134 -4.05 3.61 -11.63
N GLY A 135 -3.75 3.33 -10.37
CA GLY A 135 -3.94 4.30 -9.29
C GLY A 135 -5.40 4.55 -8.95
N ARG A 136 -6.32 3.75 -9.46
CA ARG A 136 -7.76 3.88 -9.23
C ARG A 136 -8.41 2.53 -9.04
N LEU A 137 -9.46 2.52 -8.24
CA LEU A 137 -10.26 1.34 -8.00
C LEU A 137 -11.74 1.74 -7.98
N THR A 138 -12.53 1.09 -8.81
CA THR A 138 -13.99 1.18 -8.73
C THR A 138 -14.48 0.05 -7.84
N ASP A 139 -15.15 0.38 -6.75
CA ASP A 139 -15.64 -0.64 -5.83
C ASP A 139 -16.95 -1.26 -6.32
N ASN A 140 -17.48 -2.22 -5.56
CA ASN A 140 -18.70 -2.93 -5.96
C ASN A 140 -19.98 -2.06 -5.88
N MET A 141 -19.87 -0.90 -5.24
CA MET A 141 -20.97 0.08 -5.17
C MET A 141 -20.86 1.15 -6.25
N GLY A 142 -19.88 1.06 -7.15
CA GLY A 142 -19.66 2.01 -8.22
C GLY A 142 -18.87 3.25 -7.82
N ARG A 143 -18.35 3.30 -6.59
CA ARG A 143 -17.54 4.44 -6.14
C ARG A 143 -16.11 4.27 -6.64
N VAL A 144 -15.51 5.38 -7.06
CA VAL A 144 -14.11 5.39 -7.52
C VAL A 144 -13.22 5.95 -6.43
N ALA A 145 -12.26 5.16 -5.99
CA ALA A 145 -11.21 5.58 -5.06
C ALA A 145 -9.95 5.91 -5.86
N ASP A 146 -9.36 7.07 -5.57
CA ASP A 146 -8.12 7.53 -6.22
C ASP A 146 -6.94 7.32 -5.28
N PHE A 147 -5.97 6.51 -5.71
CA PHE A 147 -4.77 6.17 -4.95
C PHE A 147 -3.54 6.94 -5.44
N GLN A 148 -3.68 7.86 -6.38
CA GLN A 148 -2.53 8.55 -6.99
C GLN A 148 -1.78 9.45 -6.02
N ASN A 149 -2.42 9.83 -4.93
CA ASN A 149 -1.81 10.66 -3.88
C ASN A 149 -1.46 9.85 -2.63
N THR A 150 -1.40 8.54 -2.74
CA THR A 150 -1.08 7.66 -1.62
C THR A 150 0.27 6.99 -1.80
N ILE A 151 0.84 6.58 -0.66
CA ILE A 151 1.98 5.67 -0.62
C ILE A 151 1.46 4.34 -0.06
N ILE A 152 1.70 3.24 -0.77
CA ILE A 152 1.23 1.93 -0.32
C ILE A 152 2.40 1.10 0.16
N ILE A 153 2.29 0.60 1.38
CA ILE A 153 3.29 -0.28 2.00
C ILE A 153 2.59 -1.60 2.33
N ALA A 154 3.03 -2.67 1.68
CA ALA A 154 2.56 -4.02 2.00
C ALA A 154 3.66 -4.75 2.75
N THR A 155 3.29 -5.49 3.79
CA THR A 155 4.23 -6.32 4.56
C THR A 155 3.83 -7.78 4.48
N SER A 156 4.82 -8.67 4.50
CA SER A 156 4.58 -10.10 4.39
C SER A 156 5.63 -10.89 5.19
N ASN A 157 5.16 -11.96 5.83
CA ASN A 157 6.02 -12.98 6.45
C ASN A 157 6.19 -14.22 5.58
N ALA A 158 5.47 -14.28 4.46
CA ALA A 158 5.51 -15.46 3.59
C ALA A 158 6.86 -15.57 2.90
N HIS A 159 7.09 -16.73 2.29
CA HIS A 159 8.23 -16.90 1.41
C HIS A 159 8.17 -15.83 0.31
N SER A 160 9.22 -15.03 0.23
CA SER A 160 9.30 -13.91 -0.69
C SER A 160 8.99 -14.30 -2.14
N ASP A 161 9.27 -15.55 -2.50
CA ASP A 161 9.12 -16.03 -3.88
C ASP A 161 7.65 -16.01 -4.34
N PHE A 162 6.72 -16.45 -3.50
CA PHE A 162 5.30 -16.46 -3.87
C PHE A 162 4.79 -15.06 -4.21
N ILE A 163 5.13 -14.08 -3.38
CA ILE A 163 4.65 -12.72 -3.57
C ILE A 163 5.36 -12.05 -4.73
N LYS A 164 6.67 -12.26 -4.87
CA LYS A 164 7.41 -11.77 -6.03
C LYS A 164 6.84 -12.30 -7.33
N GLU A 165 6.57 -13.60 -7.41
CA GLU A 165 5.98 -14.21 -8.59
C GLU A 165 4.62 -13.59 -8.92
N SER A 166 3.77 -13.38 -7.91
CA SER A 166 2.46 -12.78 -8.11
C SER A 166 2.55 -11.35 -8.63
N LEU A 167 3.44 -10.54 -8.07
CA LEU A 167 3.60 -9.15 -8.47
C LEU A 167 4.32 -9.02 -9.82
N GLU A 168 5.34 -9.85 -10.06
CA GLU A 168 6.06 -9.87 -11.33
C GLU A 168 5.17 -10.35 -12.47
N ALA A 169 4.33 -11.35 -12.23
CA ALA A 169 3.36 -11.80 -13.22
C ALA A 169 2.41 -10.66 -13.62
N GLY A 170 1.97 -9.85 -12.64
CA GLY A 170 1.17 -8.67 -12.92
C GLY A 170 1.91 -7.61 -13.73
N LYS A 171 3.20 -7.41 -13.44
CA LYS A 171 4.03 -6.44 -14.17
C LYS A 171 4.40 -6.89 -15.57
N ASN A 172 4.56 -8.19 -15.77
CA ASN A 172 4.98 -8.78 -17.04
C ASN A 172 3.80 -9.10 -17.96
N MET A 173 2.58 -8.87 -17.51
CA MET A 173 1.43 -8.98 -18.39
C MET A 173 1.53 -7.92 -19.48
N PRO A 174 1.24 -8.28 -20.74
CA PRO A 174 1.24 -7.28 -21.82
C PRO A 174 0.28 -6.15 -21.43
N GLU A 175 0.85 -4.98 -21.36
CA GLU A 175 0.06 -3.78 -21.12
C GLU A 175 -0.76 -3.42 -22.36
#